data_e84e5ad2dcef0ba3f65713d694c68825
#
_entry.id   e84e5ad2dcef0ba3f65713d694c68825
#
_cell.length_a   1.000
_cell.length_b   1.000
_cell.length_c   1.000
_cell.angle_alpha   90.00
_cell.angle_beta   90.00
_cell.angle_gamma   90.00
#
_symmetry.space_group_name_H-M   'P 1'
#
loop_
_entity.id
_entity.type
_entity.pdbx_description
1 polymer ?
#
loop_
_entity_poly.entity_id
_entity_poly.type
_entity_poly.pdbx_seq_one_letter_code
_entity_poly.pdbx_strand_id
1 'polypeptide(L)'
;MKKIYILLYAVFVALQLSAQDHVAQIREKLMSRDSTSVIVVAHRGDWRNFPENSLEAIDNAIKMGVDIVELDVKKTKDGELILMHD
;
A
#
# COMPACT_ATOMS: atom_id res chain seq x y z
N MET A 1 9.52 -19.88 30.20
CA MET A 1 9.41 -18.50 29.71
C MET A 1 10.23 -18.21 28.45
N LYS A 2 11.46 -18.72 28.33
CA LYS A 2 12.29 -18.50 27.12
C LYS A 2 11.64 -19.00 25.81
N LYS A 3 10.85 -20.08 25.87
CA LYS A 3 10.14 -20.64 24.70
C LYS A 3 9.07 -19.71 24.14
N ILE A 4 8.39 -18.90 24.97
CA ILE A 4 7.38 -17.94 24.55
C ILE A 4 8.02 -16.80 23.76
N TYR A 5 9.15 -16.29 24.19
CA TYR A 5 9.87 -15.21 23.48
C TYR A 5 10.40 -15.66 22.12
N ILE A 6 10.89 -16.90 22.03
CA ILE A 6 11.34 -17.47 20.76
C ILE A 6 10.15 -17.58 19.79
N LEU A 7 9.00 -18.07 20.26
CA LEU A 7 7.78 -18.18 19.45
C LEU A 7 7.30 -16.80 18.97
N LEU A 8 7.23 -15.81 19.86
CA LEU A 8 6.83 -14.44 19.52
C LEU A 8 7.78 -13.80 18.49
N TYR A 9 9.08 -14.02 18.65
CA TYR A 9 10.07 -13.54 17.69
C TYR A 9 9.93 -14.23 16.33
N ALA A 10 9.70 -15.52 16.29
CA ALA A 10 9.49 -16.28 15.06
C ALA A 10 8.24 -15.80 14.32
N VAL A 11 7.14 -15.54 15.04
CA VAL A 11 5.91 -14.98 14.46
C VAL A 11 6.15 -13.58 13.91
N PHE A 12 6.87 -12.73 14.64
CA PHE A 12 7.20 -11.38 14.19
C PHE A 12 8.04 -11.40 12.91
N VAL A 13 9.07 -12.25 12.84
CA VAL A 13 9.91 -12.41 11.64
C VAL A 13 9.09 -12.95 10.46
N ALA A 14 8.22 -13.93 10.69
CA ALA A 14 7.36 -14.49 9.66
C ALA A 14 6.40 -13.43 9.07
N LEU A 15 5.83 -12.56 9.91
CA LEU A 15 4.98 -11.46 9.46
C LEU A 15 5.74 -10.45 8.60
N GLN A 16 6.99 -10.15 8.95
CA GLN A 16 7.86 -9.26 8.17
C GLN A 16 8.17 -9.85 6.79
N LEU A 17 8.53 -11.13 6.73
CA LEU A 17 8.82 -11.83 5.49
C LEU A 17 7.58 -11.89 4.57
N SER A 18 6.39 -12.13 5.14
CA SER A 18 5.14 -12.15 4.39
C SER A 18 4.83 -10.80 3.72
N ALA A 19 5.04 -9.69 4.43
CA ALA A 19 4.84 -8.34 3.88
C ALA A 19 5.81 -8.04 2.74
N GLN A 20 7.08 -8.42 2.88
CA GLN A 20 8.10 -8.27 1.83
C GLN A 20 7.77 -9.11 0.59
N ASP A 21 7.30 -10.34 0.78
CA ASP A 21 6.88 -11.22 -0.32
C ASP A 21 5.72 -10.61 -1.12
N HIS A 22 4.75 -9.99 -0.46
CA HIS A 22 3.62 -9.35 -1.13
C HIS A 22 4.06 -8.20 -2.04
N VAL A 23 4.90 -7.31 -1.56
CA VAL A 23 5.46 -6.20 -2.35
C VAL A 23 6.32 -6.72 -3.49
N ALA A 24 7.15 -7.74 -3.25
CA ALA A 24 7.97 -8.37 -4.29
C ALA A 24 7.11 -8.98 -5.40
N GLN A 25 6.00 -9.62 -5.06
CA GLN A 25 5.04 -10.17 -6.03
C GLN A 25 4.40 -9.10 -6.90
N ILE A 26 4.00 -7.97 -6.32
CA ILE A 26 3.45 -6.83 -7.06
C ILE A 26 4.49 -6.27 -8.01
N ARG A 27 5.72 -6.08 -7.54
CA ARG A 27 6.83 -5.61 -8.36
C ARG A 27 7.10 -6.55 -9.53
N GLU A 28 7.13 -7.86 -9.29
CA GLU A 28 7.33 -8.87 -10.33
C GLU A 28 6.24 -8.81 -11.40
N LYS A 29 4.97 -8.73 -11.00
CA LYS A 29 3.84 -8.54 -11.92
C LYS A 29 4.00 -7.28 -12.75
N LEU A 30 4.40 -6.16 -12.14
CA LEU A 30 4.55 -4.88 -12.81
C LEU A 30 5.67 -4.90 -13.85
N MET A 31 6.79 -5.58 -13.54
CA MET A 31 7.96 -5.67 -14.42
C MET A 31 7.88 -6.82 -15.43
N SER A 32 6.96 -7.74 -15.23
CA SER A 32 6.72 -8.87 -16.13
C SER A 32 6.02 -8.41 -17.41
N ARG A 33 6.33 -9.10 -18.51
CA ARG A 33 5.59 -8.95 -19.78
C ARG A 33 4.41 -9.93 -19.89
N ASP A 34 4.06 -10.57 -18.78
CA ASP A 34 2.95 -11.51 -18.72
C ASP A 34 1.61 -10.77 -18.86
N SER A 35 0.90 -11.04 -19.94
CA SER A 35 -0.40 -10.44 -20.23
C SER A 35 -1.55 -11.04 -19.42
N THR A 36 -1.30 -12.08 -18.63
CA THR A 36 -2.32 -12.72 -17.78
C THR A 36 -2.49 -12.06 -16.43
N SER A 37 -1.53 -11.23 -16.01
CA SER A 37 -1.56 -10.52 -14.74
C SER A 37 -2.17 -9.13 -14.89
N VAL A 38 -3.04 -8.75 -13.97
CA VAL A 38 -3.66 -7.42 -13.88
C VAL A 38 -3.19 -6.74 -12.61
N ILE A 39 -2.70 -5.51 -12.74
CA ILE A 39 -2.37 -4.63 -11.63
C ILE A 39 -3.52 -3.66 -11.42
N VAL A 40 -4.04 -3.60 -10.20
CA VAL A 40 -5.13 -2.70 -9.83
C VAL A 40 -4.54 -1.48 -9.12
N VAL A 41 -4.76 -0.31 -9.69
CA VAL A 41 -4.32 0.98 -9.14
C VAL A 41 -5.53 1.77 -8.67
N ALA A 42 -5.55 2.13 -7.39
CA ALA A 42 -6.57 3.02 -6.85
C ALA A 42 -6.16 4.47 -7.07
N HIS A 43 -6.77 5.14 -8.04
CA HIS A 43 -6.53 6.53 -8.39
C HIS A 43 -7.07 7.45 -7.31
N ARG A 44 -6.18 8.16 -6.61
CA ARG A 44 -6.49 9.04 -5.45
C ARG A 44 -7.11 8.30 -4.26
N GLY A 45 -6.83 6.99 -4.13
CA GLY A 45 -7.49 6.13 -3.14
C GLY A 45 -8.90 5.70 -3.55
N ASP A 46 -9.73 5.32 -2.59
CA ASP A 46 -11.15 4.99 -2.82
C ASP A 46 -12.01 6.27 -2.78
N TRP A 47 -11.97 7.05 -3.84
CA TRP A 47 -12.68 8.31 -3.96
C TRP A 47 -14.21 8.16 -4.12
N ARG A 48 -14.69 6.95 -4.36
CA ARG A 48 -16.14 6.68 -4.46
C ARG A 48 -16.85 6.73 -3.10
N ASN A 49 -16.14 6.27 -2.07
CA ASN A 49 -16.70 6.17 -0.72
C ASN A 49 -16.14 7.23 0.24
N PHE A 50 -14.99 7.83 -0.09
CA PHE A 50 -14.29 8.80 0.76
C PHE A 50 -13.76 9.96 -0.09
N PRO A 51 -13.48 11.12 0.50
CA PRO A 51 -12.85 12.22 -0.25
C PRO A 51 -11.53 11.77 -0.89
N GLU A 52 -11.31 12.15 -2.14
CA GLU A 52 -10.08 11.82 -2.85
C GLU A 52 -8.83 12.33 -2.10
N ASN A 53 -7.72 11.60 -2.20
CA ASN A 53 -6.45 11.94 -1.54
C ASN A 53 -6.55 12.04 0.01
N SER A 54 -7.61 11.53 0.62
CA SER A 54 -7.75 11.48 2.08
C SER A 54 -7.13 10.21 2.66
N LEU A 55 -6.80 10.24 3.94
CA LEU A 55 -6.31 9.06 4.66
C LEU A 55 -7.33 7.93 4.65
N GLU A 56 -8.61 8.24 4.76
CA GLU A 56 -9.70 7.28 4.72
C GLU A 56 -9.79 6.59 3.36
N ALA A 57 -9.64 7.35 2.28
CA ALA A 57 -9.64 6.80 0.91
C ALA A 57 -8.44 5.87 0.68
N ILE A 58 -7.27 6.22 1.19
CA ILE A 58 -6.07 5.39 1.13
C ILE A 58 -6.27 4.10 1.94
N ASP A 59 -6.69 4.23 3.18
CA ASP A 59 -6.90 3.10 4.09
C ASP A 59 -7.91 2.10 3.54
N ASN A 60 -9.03 2.60 3.01
CA ASN A 60 -10.04 1.72 2.42
C ASN A 60 -9.54 1.04 1.14
N ALA A 61 -8.78 1.72 0.30
CA ALA A 61 -8.17 1.10 -0.87
C ALA A 61 -7.22 -0.04 -0.47
N ILE A 62 -6.43 0.14 0.59
CA ILE A 62 -5.57 -0.91 1.14
C ILE A 62 -6.41 -2.10 1.64
N LYS A 63 -7.49 -1.85 2.37
CA LYS A 63 -8.40 -2.88 2.86
C LYS A 63 -9.09 -3.66 1.73
N MET A 64 -9.36 -3.02 0.61
CA MET A 64 -9.90 -3.65 -0.59
C MET A 64 -8.90 -4.57 -1.28
N GLY A 65 -7.62 -4.48 -0.94
CA GLY A 65 -6.57 -5.33 -1.50
C GLY A 65 -6.07 -4.89 -2.88
N VAL A 66 -6.13 -3.60 -3.21
CA VAL A 66 -5.53 -3.08 -4.44
C VAL A 66 -4.00 -3.24 -4.40
N ASP A 67 -3.39 -3.31 -5.57
CA ASP A 67 -1.94 -3.50 -5.68
C ASP A 67 -1.18 -2.19 -5.43
N ILE A 68 -1.69 -1.08 -5.94
CA ILE A 68 -1.04 0.23 -5.87
C ILE A 68 -2.09 1.29 -5.52
N VAL A 69 -1.73 2.25 -4.68
CA VAL A 69 -2.52 3.46 -4.45
C VAL A 69 -1.77 4.63 -5.07
N GLU A 70 -2.42 5.36 -5.97
CA GLU A 70 -1.88 6.56 -6.59
C GLU A 70 -2.37 7.79 -5.82
N LEU A 71 -1.50 8.75 -5.59
CA LEU A 71 -1.74 9.94 -4.79
C LEU A 71 -1.15 11.18 -5.47
N ASP A 72 -1.78 12.32 -5.26
CA ASP A 72 -1.30 13.61 -5.75
C ASP A 72 -0.65 14.39 -4.61
N VAL A 73 0.64 14.66 -4.72
CA VAL A 73 1.39 15.42 -3.70
C VAL A 73 1.69 16.82 -4.24
N LYS A 74 1.32 17.82 -3.48
CA LYS A 74 1.63 19.22 -3.79
C LYS A 74 2.41 19.87 -2.65
N LYS A 75 3.21 20.86 -3.00
CA LYS A 75 3.93 21.69 -2.05
C LYS A 75 3.22 23.02 -1.90
N THR A 76 2.91 23.42 -0.69
CA THR A 76 2.34 24.71 -0.38
C THR A 76 3.36 25.85 -0.52
N LYS A 77 2.90 27.09 -0.55
CA LYS A 77 3.78 28.26 -0.67
C LYS A 77 4.80 28.36 0.47
N ASP A 78 4.41 27.94 1.67
CA ASP A 78 5.28 27.92 2.85
C ASP A 78 6.13 26.65 2.99
N GLY A 79 6.06 25.73 2.02
CA GLY A 79 6.95 24.57 1.93
C GLY A 79 6.40 23.26 2.49
N GLU A 80 5.16 23.24 2.99
CA GLU A 80 4.53 22.01 3.47
C GLU A 80 4.07 21.10 2.32
N LEU A 81 4.09 19.78 2.55
CA LEU A 81 3.57 18.81 1.61
C LEU A 81 2.14 18.44 1.98
N ILE A 82 1.26 18.44 1.00
CA ILE A 82 -0.15 18.09 1.15
C ILE A 82 -0.57 17.12 0.04
N LEU A 83 -1.63 16.36 0.31
CA LEU A 83 -2.29 15.53 -0.70
C LEU A 83 -3.46 16.33 -1.29
N MET A 84 -3.36 16.68 -2.56
CA MET A 84 -4.37 17.47 -3.26
C MET A 84 -4.12 17.42 -4.77
N HIS A 85 -5.14 17.18 -5.55
CA HIS A 85 -5.03 17.22 -7.01
C HIS A 85 -5.09 18.66 -7.54
N ASP A 86 -6.08 19.44 -7.12
CA ASP A 86 -6.32 20.82 -7.60
C ASP A 86 -6.05 21.89 -6.55
#